data_a82d1530dd7baf43bc998c2201c229ae
#
_entry.id   a82d1530dd7baf43bc998c2201c229ae
#
_cell.length_a   1.000
_cell.length_b   1.000
_cell.length_c   1.000
_cell.angle_alpha   90.00
_cell.angle_beta   90.00
_cell.angle_gamma   90.00
#
_symmetry.space_group_name_H-M   'P 1'
#
loop_
_entity.id
_entity.type
_entity.pdbx_description
1 polymer ?
#
loop_
_entity_poly.entity_id
_entity_poly.type
_entity_poly.pdbx_seq_one_letter_code
_entity_poly.pdbx_strand_id
1 'polypeptide(L)'
;MAAARLKKVFNTAALLALMASASAAFAHAHLESSTPAAGSAVASADELRLVFTEGVEQAFTKVVISHDQTPVAVSSLKTEPGNQKVLIVTPAHPLPAGTYQVKWNAVSVDTHKSAGDYSFTVSH
;
A
#
# COMPACT_ATOMS: atom_id res chain seq x y z
N MET A 1 -17.90 0.40 50.80
CA MET A 1 -16.86 1.39 50.52
C MET A 1 -15.71 0.87 49.69
N ALA A 2 -15.16 -0.29 49.95
CA ALA A 2 -14.09 -0.89 49.15
C ALA A 2 -14.53 -1.20 47.69
N ALA A 3 -15.78 -1.61 47.48
CA ALA A 3 -16.31 -1.94 46.14
C ALA A 3 -16.42 -0.71 45.21
N ALA A 4 -16.72 0.49 45.77
CA ALA A 4 -16.83 1.71 44.99
C ALA A 4 -15.46 2.20 44.48
N ARG A 5 -14.39 1.97 45.23
CA ARG A 5 -13.03 2.32 44.78
C ARG A 5 -12.54 1.41 43.67
N LEU A 6 -12.87 0.11 43.69
CA LEU A 6 -12.54 -0.81 42.63
C LEU A 6 -13.19 -0.43 41.30
N LYS A 7 -14.46 -0.04 41.29
CA LYS A 7 -15.17 0.39 40.08
C LYS A 7 -14.50 1.58 39.39
N LYS A 8 -13.99 2.54 40.14
CA LYS A 8 -13.30 3.71 39.58
C LYS A 8 -11.99 3.34 38.89
N VAL A 9 -11.25 2.39 39.45
CA VAL A 9 -9.98 1.93 38.87
C VAL A 9 -10.23 1.19 37.56
N PHE A 10 -11.27 0.36 37.47
CA PHE A 10 -11.63 -0.35 36.24
C PHE A 10 -12.00 0.59 35.12
N ASN A 11 -12.80 1.63 35.37
CA ASN A 11 -13.20 2.61 34.36
C ASN A 11 -12.00 3.39 33.80
N THR A 12 -11.05 3.74 34.63
CA THR A 12 -9.84 4.46 34.21
C THR A 12 -8.96 3.59 33.31
N ALA A 13 -8.77 2.31 33.63
CA ALA A 13 -7.98 1.38 32.84
C ALA A 13 -8.62 1.12 31.46
N ALA A 14 -9.94 0.96 31.38
CA ALA A 14 -10.65 0.78 30.14
C ALA A 14 -10.53 1.98 29.21
N LEU A 15 -10.59 3.19 29.74
CA LEU A 15 -10.47 4.42 28.96
C LEU A 15 -9.07 4.57 28.35
N LEU A 16 -8.02 4.25 29.11
CA LEU A 16 -6.63 4.30 28.62
C LEU A 16 -6.38 3.28 27.50
N ALA A 17 -6.94 2.08 27.60
CA ALA A 17 -6.81 1.05 26.58
C ALA A 17 -7.48 1.47 25.27
N LEU A 18 -8.64 2.13 25.30
CA LEU A 18 -9.33 2.66 24.14
C LEU A 18 -8.52 3.76 23.44
N MET A 19 -7.91 4.65 24.17
CA MET A 19 -7.08 5.72 23.60
C MET A 19 -5.83 5.18 22.93
N ALA A 20 -5.17 4.19 23.51
CA ALA A 20 -4.00 3.56 22.92
C ALA A 20 -4.33 2.82 21.63
N SER A 21 -5.48 2.14 21.54
CA SER A 21 -5.94 1.47 20.33
C SER A 21 -6.27 2.45 19.20
N ALA A 22 -6.89 3.59 19.51
CA ALA A 22 -7.25 4.60 18.53
C ALA A 22 -6.04 5.26 17.90
N SER A 23 -4.94 5.51 18.65
CA SER A 23 -3.74 6.16 18.13
C SER A 23 -2.91 5.27 17.21
N ALA A 24 -3.06 3.93 17.27
CA ALA A 24 -2.34 3.01 16.41
C ALA A 24 -2.94 2.88 15.00
N ALA A 25 -4.16 3.39 14.76
CA ALA A 25 -4.91 3.16 13.53
C ALA A 25 -4.52 4.06 12.35
N PHE A 26 -3.66 5.08 12.55
CA PHE A 26 -3.40 6.11 11.53
C PHE A 26 -1.95 6.11 11.01
N ALA A 27 -1.18 5.05 11.23
CA ALA A 27 0.27 5.12 11.09
C ALA A 27 0.81 4.69 9.71
N HIS A 28 0.02 4.13 8.78
CA HIS A 28 0.56 3.51 7.57
C HIS A 28 -0.20 3.89 6.30
N ALA A 29 0.58 4.08 5.21
CA ALA A 29 0.00 4.15 3.89
C ALA A 29 -0.46 2.75 3.46
N HIS A 30 -1.73 2.61 3.12
CA HIS A 30 -2.29 1.37 2.59
C HIS A 30 -2.66 1.57 1.13
N LEU A 31 -2.57 0.50 0.35
CA LEU A 31 -3.02 0.55 -1.04
C LEU A 31 -4.54 0.63 -1.06
N GLU A 32 -5.05 1.73 -1.58
CA GLU A 32 -6.50 1.98 -1.69
C GLU A 32 -7.05 1.40 -2.97
N SER A 33 -6.34 1.57 -4.08
CA SER A 33 -6.72 1.05 -5.38
C SER A 33 -5.51 0.95 -6.30
N SER A 34 -5.64 0.23 -7.39
CA SER A 34 -4.60 0.13 -8.41
C SER A 34 -5.22 0.05 -9.81
N THR A 35 -4.43 0.41 -10.82
CA THR A 35 -4.76 0.21 -12.24
C THR A 35 -3.55 -0.41 -12.90
N PRO A 36 -3.63 -1.63 -13.44
CA PRO A 36 -4.79 -2.53 -13.40
C PRO A 36 -5.21 -2.90 -11.98
N ALA A 37 -6.49 -3.12 -11.79
CA ALA A 37 -7.02 -3.46 -10.47
C ALA A 37 -6.57 -4.87 -10.05
N ALA A 38 -6.46 -5.07 -8.73
CA ALA A 38 -6.13 -6.39 -8.18
C ALA A 38 -7.13 -7.45 -8.64
N GLY A 39 -6.62 -8.57 -9.15
CA GLY A 39 -7.44 -9.67 -9.65
C GLY A 39 -8.07 -9.43 -11.01
N SER A 40 -7.81 -8.32 -11.67
CA SER A 40 -8.41 -8.00 -12.98
C SER A 40 -7.62 -8.61 -14.14
N ALA A 41 -8.28 -8.71 -15.31
CA ALA A 41 -7.67 -9.02 -16.57
C ALA A 41 -7.83 -7.83 -17.51
N VAL A 42 -6.74 -7.40 -18.13
CA VAL A 42 -6.72 -6.26 -19.06
C VAL A 42 -6.07 -6.67 -20.37
N ALA A 43 -6.42 -5.98 -21.46
CA ALA A 43 -5.83 -6.27 -22.78
C ALA A 43 -4.37 -5.85 -22.85
N SER A 44 -3.99 -4.77 -22.18
CA SER A 44 -2.61 -4.27 -22.12
C SER A 44 -2.43 -3.44 -20.88
N ALA A 45 -1.17 -3.27 -20.47
CA ALA A 45 -0.82 -2.40 -19.36
C ALA A 45 0.52 -1.71 -19.67
N ASP A 46 0.48 -0.41 -19.94
CA ASP A 46 1.66 0.40 -20.26
C ASP A 46 2.29 1.00 -18.99
N GLU A 47 1.48 1.21 -17.96
CA GLU A 47 1.93 1.68 -16.66
C GLU A 47 1.02 1.12 -15.58
N LEU A 48 1.55 1.09 -14.36
CA LEU A 48 0.77 0.76 -13.18
C LEU A 48 0.58 2.02 -12.35
N ARG A 49 -0.63 2.24 -11.85
CA ARG A 49 -0.94 3.33 -10.93
C ARG A 49 -1.39 2.73 -9.60
N LEU A 50 -0.66 3.04 -8.56
CA LEU A 50 -0.97 2.60 -7.21
C LEU A 50 -1.42 3.82 -6.41
N VAL A 51 -2.64 3.77 -5.89
CA VAL A 51 -3.21 4.85 -5.09
C VAL A 51 -3.19 4.43 -3.63
N PHE A 52 -2.50 5.22 -2.81
CA PHE A 52 -2.35 4.96 -1.37
C PHE A 52 -3.25 5.89 -0.56
N THR A 53 -3.55 5.48 0.67
CA THR A 53 -4.34 6.29 1.61
C THR A 53 -3.59 7.51 2.11
N GLU A 54 -2.24 7.47 2.08
CA GLU A 54 -1.36 8.53 2.50
C GLU A 54 -0.33 8.80 1.41
N GLY A 55 0.26 9.99 1.39
CA GLY A 55 1.38 10.30 0.51
C GLY A 55 2.58 9.39 0.78
N VAL A 56 3.30 9.00 -0.26
CA VAL A 56 4.48 8.14 -0.16
C VAL A 56 5.72 8.88 -0.63
N GLU A 57 6.87 8.50 -0.03
CA GLU A 57 8.18 9.02 -0.40
C GLU A 57 8.72 8.21 -1.56
N GLN A 58 8.79 8.81 -2.74
CA GLN A 58 9.24 8.16 -3.96
C GLN A 58 10.64 7.53 -3.80
N ALA A 59 11.56 8.24 -3.16
CA ALA A 59 12.94 7.80 -3.00
C ALA A 59 13.10 6.54 -2.16
N PHE A 60 12.14 6.26 -1.29
CA PHE A 60 12.21 5.14 -0.35
C PHE A 60 11.15 4.07 -0.60
N THR A 61 10.32 4.25 -1.61
CA THR A 61 9.26 3.30 -1.96
C THR A 61 9.74 2.41 -3.11
N LYS A 62 9.45 1.11 -3.01
CA LYS A 62 9.87 0.12 -3.99
C LYS A 62 8.68 -0.67 -4.50
N VAL A 63 8.71 -0.99 -5.78
CA VAL A 63 7.71 -1.86 -6.43
C VAL A 63 8.45 -2.86 -7.30
N VAL A 64 8.15 -4.14 -7.10
CA VAL A 64 8.67 -5.23 -7.91
C VAL A 64 7.52 -5.91 -8.64
N ILE A 65 7.58 -5.91 -9.96
CA ILE A 65 6.63 -6.62 -10.82
C ILE A 65 7.30 -7.92 -11.22
N SER A 66 6.60 -9.05 -11.09
CA SER A 66 7.12 -10.37 -11.47
C SER A 66 6.17 -11.09 -12.39
N HIS A 67 6.73 -11.83 -13.34
CA HIS A 67 6.01 -12.76 -14.22
C HIS A 67 6.65 -14.14 -14.06
N ASP A 68 5.89 -15.12 -13.58
CA ASP A 68 6.40 -16.46 -13.28
C ASP A 68 7.66 -16.42 -12.41
N GLN A 69 7.62 -15.61 -11.33
CA GLN A 69 8.70 -15.40 -10.37
C GLN A 69 9.94 -14.68 -10.93
N THR A 70 9.89 -14.26 -12.19
CA THR A 70 10.98 -13.50 -12.80
C THR A 70 10.65 -12.01 -12.71
N PRO A 71 11.55 -11.18 -12.13
CA PRO A 71 11.30 -9.74 -12.08
C PRO A 71 11.24 -9.12 -13.47
N VAL A 72 10.31 -8.19 -13.63
CA VAL A 72 10.13 -7.40 -14.84
C VAL A 72 10.91 -6.10 -14.68
N ALA A 73 11.69 -5.72 -15.69
CA ALA A 73 12.42 -4.46 -15.66
C ALA A 73 11.46 -3.26 -15.62
N VAL A 74 11.76 -2.30 -14.74
CA VAL A 74 10.98 -1.07 -14.57
C VAL A 74 11.84 0.10 -15.01
N SER A 75 11.32 0.94 -15.92
CA SER A 75 12.06 2.10 -16.42
C SER A 75 11.90 3.31 -15.52
N SER A 76 10.78 3.47 -14.84
CA SER A 76 10.57 4.58 -13.89
C SER A 76 9.58 4.24 -12.81
N LEU A 77 9.78 4.85 -11.65
CA LEU A 77 8.89 4.80 -10.51
C LEU A 77 8.86 6.20 -9.93
N LYS A 78 7.69 6.83 -9.95
CA LYS A 78 7.57 8.21 -9.48
C LYS A 78 6.16 8.47 -8.96
N THR A 79 6.04 9.44 -8.06
CA THR A 79 4.71 9.94 -7.67
C THR A 79 4.15 10.85 -8.76
N GLU A 80 2.82 10.92 -8.85
CA GLU A 80 2.16 11.82 -9.77
C GLU A 80 2.45 13.28 -9.37
N PRO A 81 2.76 14.17 -10.34
CA PRO A 81 2.95 15.57 -10.02
C PRO A 81 1.76 16.16 -9.26
N GLY A 82 2.02 16.77 -8.10
CA GLY A 82 0.97 17.35 -7.27
C GLY A 82 0.16 16.36 -6.44
N ASN A 83 0.45 15.07 -6.49
CA ASN A 83 -0.28 14.07 -5.71
C ASN A 83 0.61 12.90 -5.28
N GLN A 84 1.21 13.01 -4.12
CA GLN A 84 2.09 11.98 -3.57
C GLN A 84 1.38 10.69 -3.14
N LYS A 85 0.05 10.66 -3.18
CA LYS A 85 -0.71 9.44 -2.90
C LYS A 85 -0.75 8.49 -4.09
N VAL A 86 -0.41 8.97 -5.28
CA VAL A 86 -0.41 8.18 -6.51
C VAL A 86 1.02 7.88 -6.93
N LEU A 87 1.34 6.59 -7.02
CA LEU A 87 2.63 6.11 -7.49
C LEU A 87 2.46 5.54 -8.89
N ILE A 88 3.28 5.99 -9.83
CA ILE A 88 3.25 5.55 -11.22
C ILE A 88 4.48 4.70 -11.49
N VAL A 89 4.27 3.46 -11.89
CA VAL A 89 5.32 2.50 -12.21
C VAL A 89 5.25 2.16 -13.69
N THR A 90 6.33 2.44 -14.41
CA THR A 90 6.40 2.21 -15.85
C THR A 90 7.33 1.05 -16.15
N PRO A 91 6.82 -0.09 -16.66
CA PRO A 91 7.69 -1.18 -17.14
C PRO A 91 8.59 -0.70 -18.28
N ALA A 92 9.78 -1.28 -18.37
CA ALA A 92 10.74 -0.92 -19.42
C ALA A 92 10.29 -1.33 -20.81
N HIS A 93 9.46 -2.38 -20.89
CA HIS A 93 8.93 -2.93 -22.15
C HIS A 93 7.45 -3.26 -22.00
N PRO A 94 6.67 -3.34 -23.10
CA PRO A 94 5.30 -3.81 -23.02
C PRO A 94 5.22 -5.19 -22.34
N LEU A 95 4.21 -5.38 -21.51
CA LEU A 95 4.03 -6.63 -20.78
C LEU A 95 3.38 -7.69 -21.67
N PRO A 96 4.03 -8.85 -21.92
CA PRO A 96 3.40 -9.97 -22.61
C PRO A 96 2.15 -10.48 -21.88
N ALA A 97 1.32 -11.25 -22.59
CA ALA A 97 0.19 -11.93 -21.96
C ALA A 97 0.66 -12.83 -20.83
N GLY A 98 -0.09 -12.83 -19.73
CA GLY A 98 0.25 -13.63 -18.55
C GLY A 98 -0.23 -12.99 -17.27
N THR A 99 0.03 -13.66 -16.16
CA THR A 99 -0.30 -13.18 -14.83
C THR A 99 0.94 -12.55 -14.19
N TYR A 100 0.74 -11.36 -13.65
CA TYR A 100 1.79 -10.57 -13.01
C TYR A 100 1.51 -10.40 -11.53
N GLN A 101 2.55 -10.53 -10.73
CA GLN A 101 2.49 -10.22 -9.31
C GLN A 101 3.19 -8.89 -9.04
N VAL A 102 2.57 -8.03 -8.26
CA VAL A 102 3.12 -6.74 -7.87
C VAL A 102 3.34 -6.75 -6.37
N LYS A 103 4.58 -6.56 -5.95
CA LYS A 103 4.96 -6.43 -4.53
C LYS A 103 5.43 -5.01 -4.30
N TRP A 104 4.88 -4.36 -3.29
CA TRP A 104 5.26 -3.01 -2.98
C TRP A 104 5.70 -2.86 -1.52
N ASN A 105 6.67 -1.98 -1.31
CA ASN A 105 7.15 -1.55 0.00
C ASN A 105 7.14 -0.03 -0.02
N ALA A 106 6.23 0.56 0.75
CA ALA A 106 6.04 2.00 0.77
C ALA A 106 6.56 2.61 2.06
N VAL A 107 7.11 3.81 1.93
CA VAL A 107 7.43 4.67 3.07
C VAL A 107 6.54 5.90 2.91
N SER A 108 5.66 6.15 3.88
CA SER A 108 4.79 7.32 3.84
C SER A 108 5.56 8.60 4.16
N VAL A 109 4.96 9.75 3.83
CA VAL A 109 5.58 11.06 4.09
C VAL A 109 5.83 11.31 5.57
N ASP A 110 5.15 10.60 6.48
CA ASP A 110 5.38 10.64 7.92
C ASP A 110 6.37 9.56 8.40
N THR A 111 7.11 8.93 7.47
CA THR A 111 8.19 7.95 7.70
C THR A 111 7.78 6.57 8.19
N HIS A 112 6.51 6.20 8.10
CA HIS A 112 6.04 4.86 8.42
C HIS A 112 6.16 3.91 7.22
N LYS A 113 6.52 2.66 7.49
CA LYS A 113 6.71 1.62 6.47
C LYS A 113 5.49 0.72 6.38
N SER A 114 5.11 0.35 5.15
CA SER A 114 4.06 -0.62 4.87
C SER A 114 4.43 -1.45 3.66
N ALA A 115 3.79 -2.60 3.50
CA ALA A 115 4.05 -3.50 2.39
C ALA A 115 2.79 -4.28 2.04
N GLY A 116 2.71 -4.72 0.79
CA GLY A 116 1.61 -5.54 0.32
C GLY A 116 1.92 -6.11 -1.05
N ASP A 117 0.96 -6.87 -1.55
CA ASP A 117 1.05 -7.44 -2.90
C ASP A 117 -0.34 -7.58 -3.52
N TYR A 118 -0.37 -7.69 -4.83
CA TYR A 118 -1.57 -8.02 -5.59
C TYR A 118 -1.15 -8.58 -6.94
N SER A 119 -2.09 -9.11 -7.69
CA SER A 119 -1.84 -9.63 -9.03
C SER A 119 -2.86 -9.11 -10.02
N PHE A 120 -2.48 -9.12 -11.30
CA PHE A 120 -3.37 -8.84 -12.42
C PHE A 120 -2.93 -9.68 -13.62
N THR A 121 -3.77 -9.76 -14.65
CA THR A 121 -3.49 -10.55 -15.84
C THR A 121 -3.57 -9.67 -17.08
N VAL A 122 -2.64 -9.87 -18.01
CA VAL A 122 -2.68 -9.31 -19.36
C VAL A 122 -3.14 -10.42 -20.30
N SER A 123 -4.26 -10.18 -20.98
CA SER A 123 -4.93 -11.18 -21.81
C SER A 123 -5.08 -10.69 -23.25
N HIS A 124 -4.08 -10.82 -24.08
CA HIS A 124 -4.22 -10.44 -25.51
C HIS A 124 -3.79 -11.52 -26.46
#